data_ef859f14584c11ad19574dd0315458ef
#
_entry.id   ef859f14584c11ad19574dd0315458ef
#
_cell.length_a   1.000
_cell.length_b   1.000
_cell.length_c   1.000
_cell.angle_alpha   90.00
_cell.angle_beta   90.00
_cell.angle_gamma   90.00
#
_symmetry.space_group_name_H-M   'P 1'
#
loop_
_entity.id
_entity.type
_entity.pdbx_description
1 polymer ?
#
loop_
_entity_poly.entity_id
_entity_poly.type
_entity_poly.pdbx_seq_one_letter_code
_entity_poly.pdbx_strand_id
1 'polypeptide(L)'
;MTGVHVAHDCVIGNNAILVNLVALGGHVEIGDWAILGGASNVHQFCKVGKHCMVAANSKIVQDVPPYILAGKHPVSYTHLRAHET
;
A
#
# COMPACT_ATOMS: atom_id res chain seq x y z
N MET A 1 10.32 1.39 -9.94
CA MET A 1 10.27 2.11 -8.64
C MET A 1 10.92 3.48 -8.71
N THR A 2 10.77 4.15 -9.82
CA THR A 2 11.35 5.47 -9.99
C THR A 2 10.57 6.51 -9.17
N GLY A 3 11.30 7.36 -8.44
CA GLY A 3 10.66 8.44 -7.67
C GLY A 3 9.91 7.99 -6.43
N VAL A 4 10.13 6.78 -5.94
CA VAL A 4 9.51 6.32 -4.70
C VAL A 4 10.12 7.08 -3.52
N HIS A 5 9.26 7.62 -2.67
CA HIS A 5 9.68 8.28 -1.45
C HIS A 5 9.27 7.45 -0.23
N VAL A 6 10.25 7.06 0.55
CA VAL A 6 10.01 6.32 1.78
C VAL A 6 10.53 7.16 2.94
N ALA A 7 9.62 7.66 3.76
CA ALA A 7 10.00 8.48 4.90
C ALA A 7 10.64 7.65 6.00
N HIS A 8 11.04 8.30 7.08
CA HIS A 8 11.79 7.64 8.15
C HIS A 8 10.98 6.55 8.84
N ASP A 9 11.70 5.53 9.30
CA ASP A 9 11.15 4.46 10.14
C ASP A 9 10.05 3.63 9.48
N CYS A 10 10.04 3.55 8.14
CA CYS A 10 9.13 2.66 7.45
C CYS A 10 9.66 1.23 7.47
N VAL A 11 8.74 0.27 7.51
CA VAL A 11 9.05 -1.15 7.39
C VAL A 11 8.39 -1.67 6.13
N ILE A 12 9.19 -2.21 5.22
CA ILE A 12 8.66 -2.77 3.98
C ILE A 12 8.92 -4.27 3.98
N GLY A 13 7.85 -5.03 3.86
CA GLY A 13 7.92 -6.48 3.91
C GLY A 13 8.60 -7.08 2.68
N ASN A 14 8.78 -8.39 2.72
CA ASN A 14 9.43 -9.14 1.65
C ASN A 14 8.55 -9.16 0.41
N ASN A 15 9.17 -8.98 -0.75
CA ASN A 15 8.48 -9.06 -2.04
C ASN A 15 7.37 -8.02 -2.23
N ALA A 16 7.37 -6.96 -1.43
CA ALA A 16 6.45 -5.86 -1.67
C ALA A 16 6.89 -5.09 -2.92
N ILE A 17 5.91 -4.58 -3.66
CA ILE A 17 6.17 -3.82 -4.89
C ILE A 17 5.61 -2.41 -4.74
N LEU A 18 6.50 -1.44 -4.85
CA LEU A 18 6.12 -0.04 -4.84
C LEU A 18 6.35 0.51 -6.25
N VAL A 19 5.27 0.80 -6.94
CA VAL A 19 5.38 1.29 -8.31
C VAL A 19 5.84 2.75 -8.31
N ASN A 20 6.05 3.35 -9.46
CA ASN A 20 6.63 4.69 -9.58
C ASN A 20 5.86 5.74 -8.77
N LEU A 21 6.59 6.65 -8.16
CA LEU A 21 6.06 7.82 -7.45
C LEU A 21 5.22 7.49 -6.21
N VAL A 22 5.31 6.28 -5.69
CA VAL A 22 4.67 5.95 -4.41
C VAL A 22 5.33 6.74 -3.30
N ALA A 23 4.55 7.29 -2.40
CA ALA A 23 5.07 8.03 -1.26
C ALA A 23 4.53 7.43 0.04
N LEU A 24 5.43 7.13 0.97
CA LEU A 24 5.08 6.60 2.28
C LEU A 24 5.43 7.64 3.34
N GLY A 25 4.46 8.00 4.17
CA GLY A 25 4.72 8.85 5.32
C GLY A 25 5.53 8.12 6.38
N GLY A 26 5.93 8.83 7.44
CA GLY A 26 6.75 8.23 8.49
C GLY A 26 6.05 7.07 9.20
N HIS A 27 6.83 6.08 9.61
CA HIS A 27 6.35 4.93 10.37
C HIS A 27 5.28 4.09 9.67
N VAL A 28 5.25 4.10 8.34
CA VAL A 28 4.35 3.25 7.56
C VAL A 28 4.91 1.84 7.54
N GLU A 29 4.03 0.83 7.63
CA GLU A 29 4.40 -0.57 7.51
C GLU A 29 3.69 -1.16 6.30
N ILE A 30 4.46 -1.78 5.42
CA ILE A 30 3.94 -2.46 4.25
C ILE A 30 4.17 -3.95 4.43
N GLY A 31 3.12 -4.73 4.37
CA GLY A 31 3.19 -6.18 4.55
C GLY A 31 3.82 -6.90 3.36
N ASP A 32 4.14 -8.18 3.57
CA ASP A 32 4.74 -9.01 2.53
C ASP A 32 3.80 -9.13 1.32
N TRP A 33 4.39 -9.11 0.13
CA TRP A 33 3.66 -9.29 -1.11
C TRP A 33 2.63 -8.20 -1.43
N ALA A 34 2.63 -7.09 -0.70
CA ALA A 34 1.74 -5.99 -1.01
C ALA A 34 2.19 -5.27 -2.27
N ILE A 35 1.24 -4.78 -3.05
CA ILE A 35 1.53 -4.04 -4.28
C ILE A 35 0.86 -2.68 -4.18
N LEU A 36 1.66 -1.62 -4.25
CA LEU A 36 1.16 -0.26 -4.23
C LEU A 36 1.27 0.32 -5.63
N GLY A 37 0.13 0.66 -6.21
CA GLY A 37 0.08 1.22 -7.55
C GLY A 37 0.74 2.59 -7.66
N GLY A 38 1.06 3.01 -8.86
CA GLY A 38 1.81 4.24 -9.10
C GLY A 38 1.16 5.48 -8.52
N ALA A 39 1.98 6.37 -7.99
CA ALA A 39 1.57 7.65 -7.40
C ALA A 39 0.60 7.51 -6.21
N SER A 40 0.50 6.34 -5.60
CA SER A 40 -0.31 6.22 -4.40
C SER A 40 0.45 6.76 -3.19
N ASN A 41 -0.31 7.23 -2.20
CA ASN A 41 0.25 7.82 -0.99
C ASN A 41 -0.30 7.09 0.22
N VAL A 42 0.56 6.78 1.18
CA VAL A 42 0.15 6.19 2.45
C VAL A 42 0.47 7.18 3.55
N HIS A 43 -0.55 7.56 4.30
CA HIS A 43 -0.39 8.53 5.38
C HIS A 43 0.46 7.94 6.51
N GLN A 44 1.13 8.81 7.26
CA GLN A 44 2.01 8.38 8.35
C GLN A 44 1.28 7.46 9.34
N PHE A 45 2.02 6.52 9.90
CA PHE A 45 1.54 5.53 10.87
C PHE A 45 0.51 4.53 10.36
N CYS A 46 0.16 4.57 9.07
CA CYS A 46 -0.74 3.58 8.52
C CYS A 46 -0.01 2.26 8.22
N LYS A 47 -0.77 1.18 8.19
CA LYS A 47 -0.23 -0.14 7.89
C LYS A 47 -1.00 -0.73 6.72
N VAL A 48 -0.26 -1.22 5.73
CA VAL A 48 -0.84 -1.95 4.61
C VAL A 48 -0.53 -3.43 4.82
N GLY A 49 -1.55 -4.24 4.95
CA GLY A 49 -1.40 -5.66 5.25
C GLY A 49 -0.79 -6.44 4.10
N LYS A 50 -0.40 -7.69 4.40
CA LYS A 50 0.19 -8.57 3.39
C LYS A 50 -0.79 -8.85 2.27
N HIS A 51 -0.27 -9.10 1.08
CA HIS A 51 -1.05 -9.44 -0.11
C HIS A 51 -2.12 -8.40 -0.46
N CYS A 52 -2.00 -7.18 0.01
CA CYS A 52 -2.91 -6.11 -0.39
C CYS A 52 -2.53 -5.57 -1.76
N MET A 53 -3.51 -5.04 -2.46
CA MET A 53 -3.27 -4.28 -3.69
C MET A 53 -3.86 -2.89 -3.52
N VAL A 54 -3.06 -1.89 -3.77
CA VAL A 54 -3.50 -0.49 -3.69
C VAL A 54 -3.51 0.06 -5.11
N ALA A 55 -4.65 0.54 -5.55
CA ALA A 55 -4.79 1.08 -6.91
C ALA A 55 -3.95 2.34 -7.08
N ALA A 56 -3.55 2.60 -8.31
CA ALA A 56 -2.76 3.80 -8.62
C ALA A 56 -3.52 5.07 -8.22
N ASN A 57 -2.76 6.09 -7.82
CA ASN A 57 -3.30 7.39 -7.40
C ASN A 57 -4.23 7.33 -6.20
N SER A 58 -4.15 6.29 -5.40
CA SER A 58 -4.94 6.18 -4.18
C SER A 58 -4.28 6.91 -3.03
N LYS A 59 -5.09 7.42 -2.10
CA LYS A 59 -4.58 8.02 -0.88
C LYS A 59 -5.06 7.18 0.29
N ILE A 60 -4.13 6.53 0.97
CA ILE A 60 -4.43 5.66 2.09
C ILE A 60 -4.26 6.47 3.38
N VAL A 61 -5.35 6.65 4.12
CA VAL A 61 -5.34 7.43 5.35
C VAL A 61 -5.71 6.59 6.58
N GLN A 62 -5.91 5.31 6.40
CA GLN A 62 -6.20 4.37 7.49
C GLN A 62 -5.58 3.02 7.14
N ASP A 63 -5.51 2.15 8.12
CA ASP A 63 -4.90 0.84 7.92
C ASP A 63 -5.69 0.02 6.90
N VAL A 64 -4.96 -0.74 6.09
CA VAL A 64 -5.55 -1.64 5.11
C VAL A 64 -5.31 -3.07 5.59
N PRO A 65 -6.37 -3.81 5.96
CA PRO A 65 -6.22 -5.20 6.40
C PRO A 65 -5.62 -6.09 5.30
N PRO A 66 -5.04 -7.24 5.67
CA PRO A 66 -4.50 -8.16 4.67
C PRO A 66 -5.55 -8.61 3.65
N TYR A 67 -5.10 -8.90 2.43
CA TYR A 67 -5.92 -9.43 1.35
C TYR A 67 -7.05 -8.48 0.91
N ILE A 68 -6.78 -7.17 0.97
CA ILE A 68 -7.74 -6.15 0.55
C ILE A 68 -7.28 -5.50 -0.74
N LEU A 69 -8.22 -5.23 -1.62
CA LEU A 69 -8.01 -4.35 -2.75
C LEU A 69 -8.54 -2.97 -2.34
N ALA A 70 -7.63 -2.02 -2.18
CA ALA A 70 -7.99 -0.66 -1.80
C ALA A 70 -7.78 0.27 -2.98
N GLY A 71 -8.70 1.19 -3.21
CA GLY A 71 -8.50 2.07 -4.34
C GLY A 71 -9.34 3.32 -4.39
N LYS A 72 -8.72 4.32 -4.98
CA LYS A 72 -9.31 5.56 -5.49
C LYS A 72 -10.01 6.44 -4.47
N HIS A 73 -10.86 7.31 -4.92
CA HIS A 73 -11.57 8.28 -4.09
C HIS A 73 -13.07 8.17 -4.32
N PRO A 74 -13.86 7.95 -3.28
CA PRO A 74 -13.37 7.59 -1.95
C PRO A 74 -12.72 6.21 -1.96
N VAL A 75 -11.84 5.98 -1.02
CA VAL A 75 -11.18 4.68 -0.94
C VAL A 75 -12.22 3.61 -0.66
N SER A 76 -12.23 2.58 -1.49
CA SER A 76 -13.11 1.44 -1.29
C SER A 76 -12.27 0.19 -1.07
N TYR A 77 -12.74 -0.69 -0.20
CA TYR A 77 -12.04 -1.91 0.12
C TYR A 77 -12.82 -3.12 -0.35
N THR A 78 -12.15 -3.98 -1.09
CA THR A 78 -12.74 -5.22 -1.56
C THR A 78 -11.83 -6.36 -1.14
N HIS A 79 -12.41 -7.39 -0.52
CA HIS A 79 -11.65 -8.57 -0.14
C HIS A 79 -11.21 -9.34 -1.38
N LEU A 80 -9.93 -9.71 -1.40
CA LEU A 80 -9.42 -10.62 -2.41
C LEU A 80 -9.71 -12.04 -1.93
N ARG A 81 -10.28 -12.86 -2.81
CA ARG A 81 -10.52 -14.26 -2.47
C ARG A 81 -9.21 -15.02 -2.47
N ALA A 82 -9.10 -16.03 -1.62
CA ALA A 82 -7.87 -16.80 -1.50
C ALA A 82 -7.41 -17.36 -2.85
N HIS A 83 -8.34 -17.84 -3.67
CA HIS A 83 -7.98 -18.41 -4.98
C HIS A 83 -7.64 -17.35 -6.03
N GLU A 84 -7.86 -16.09 -5.74
CA GLU A 84 -7.50 -14.98 -6.62
C GLU A 84 -6.11 -14.44 -6.30
N THR A 85 -5.56 -14.86 -5.22
CA THR A 85 -4.24 -14.44 -4.78
C THR A 85 -3.21 -15.51 -5.04
#